data_e963c9e6edc5a8ecef15920f741234d8
#
_entry.id   e963c9e6edc5a8ecef15920f741234d8
#
_cell.length_a   1.000
_cell.length_b   1.000
_cell.length_c   1.000
_cell.angle_alpha   90.00
_cell.angle_beta   90.00
_cell.angle_gamma   90.00
#
_symmetry.space_group_name_H-M   'P 1'
#
loop_
_entity.id
_entity.type
_entity.pdbx_description
1 polymer ?
#
loop_
_entity_poly.entity_id
_entity_poly.type
_entity_poly.pdbx_seq_one_letter_code
_entity_poly.pdbx_strand_id
1 'polypeptide(L)'
;MAEAVKPGDIAVWRGIYRNRIWHAIPTIVVKETSQEVVWAILPGAKCMVEEHYLPGVKDTRRRWDFKDQDWRLKEFPWQTNRVLMITEFDRYYSTMLFWNHARNEFLGYYVNFQLPLRRSHCGADSLDLDLDIDIEPDLRFRWKDEDDYYRAIEQGAILPEWVQEIETAKPEILARIEGRYYPFDGSWLDWMPDPAWSPPTLPKNWDKIETISPR
;
A
#
# COMPACT_ATOMS: atom_id res chain seq x y z
N MET A 1 12.34 0.56 -24.94
CA MET A 1 12.72 0.46 -23.52
C MET A 1 11.87 1.47 -22.78
N ALA A 2 11.16 1.08 -21.72
CA ALA A 2 10.47 2.04 -20.89
C ALA A 2 11.52 3.00 -20.29
N GLU A 3 11.21 4.29 -20.27
CA GLU A 3 12.07 5.31 -19.67
C GLU A 3 12.24 4.99 -18.18
N ALA A 4 13.45 5.14 -17.65
CA ALA A 4 13.71 4.89 -16.23
C ALA A 4 12.93 5.89 -15.38
N VAL A 5 12.18 5.39 -14.42
CA VAL A 5 11.38 6.20 -13.48
C VAL A 5 12.33 7.03 -12.61
N LYS A 6 12.01 8.31 -12.42
CA LYS A 6 12.87 9.28 -11.70
C LYS A 6 12.16 9.80 -10.44
N PRO A 7 12.93 10.24 -9.43
CA PRO A 7 12.35 10.97 -8.31
C PRO A 7 11.49 12.16 -8.78
N GLY A 8 10.28 12.28 -8.25
CA GLY A 8 9.29 13.27 -8.64
C GLY A 8 8.27 12.79 -9.69
N ASP A 9 8.53 11.69 -10.37
CA ASP A 9 7.56 11.10 -11.30
C ASP A 9 6.33 10.60 -10.54
N ILE A 10 5.17 10.64 -11.21
CA ILE A 10 3.92 10.13 -10.65
C ILE A 10 3.79 8.65 -11.03
N ALA A 11 3.59 7.83 -10.01
CA ALA A 11 3.22 6.43 -10.14
C ALA A 11 1.86 6.17 -9.49
N VAL A 12 1.24 5.04 -9.79
CA VAL A 12 -0.03 4.63 -9.18
C VAL A 12 0.16 3.30 -8.47
N TRP A 13 -0.16 3.25 -7.20
CA TRP A 13 -0.35 2.01 -6.47
C TRP A 13 -1.80 1.55 -6.62
N ARG A 14 -2.00 0.40 -7.28
CA ARG A 14 -3.34 -0.15 -7.48
C ARG A 14 -3.53 -1.47 -6.73
N GLY A 15 -4.66 -1.60 -6.06
CA GLY A 15 -5.15 -2.87 -5.57
C GLY A 15 -5.94 -3.59 -6.67
N ILE A 16 -5.50 -4.79 -7.08
CA ILE A 16 -6.16 -5.57 -8.12
C ILE A 16 -6.67 -6.88 -7.54
N TYR A 17 -7.98 -7.10 -7.62
CA TYR A 17 -8.62 -8.35 -7.27
C TYR A 17 -9.42 -8.90 -8.46
N ARG A 18 -9.12 -10.12 -8.89
CA ARG A 18 -9.80 -10.80 -10.02
C ARG A 18 -9.93 -9.92 -11.27
N ASN A 19 -8.83 -9.28 -11.66
CA ASN A 19 -8.77 -8.38 -12.81
C ASN A 19 -9.69 -7.14 -12.71
N ARG A 20 -9.94 -6.67 -11.49
CA ARG A 20 -10.71 -5.45 -11.20
C ARG A 20 -9.94 -4.58 -10.22
N ILE A 21 -10.02 -3.27 -10.39
CA ILE A 21 -9.36 -2.32 -9.49
C ILE A 21 -10.19 -2.16 -8.23
N TRP A 22 -9.54 -2.36 -7.09
CA TRP A 22 -10.14 -2.16 -5.77
C TRP A 22 -9.86 -0.76 -5.23
N HIS A 23 -8.64 -0.30 -5.43
CA HIS A 23 -8.24 1.08 -5.19
C HIS A 23 -7.16 1.51 -6.20
N ALA A 24 -7.00 2.83 -6.36
CA ALA A 24 -5.89 3.43 -7.08
C ALA A 24 -5.43 4.68 -6.33
N ILE A 25 -4.19 4.68 -5.88
CA ILE A 25 -3.58 5.73 -5.09
C ILE A 25 -2.44 6.34 -5.91
N PRO A 26 -2.56 7.61 -6.34
CA PRO A 26 -1.45 8.30 -7.00
C PRO A 26 -0.36 8.60 -5.98
N THR A 27 0.86 8.26 -6.33
CA THR A 27 2.06 8.39 -5.51
C THR A 27 3.11 9.20 -6.25
N ILE A 28 4.11 9.70 -5.52
CA ILE A 28 5.30 10.33 -6.10
C ILE A 28 6.49 9.39 -5.86
N VAL A 29 7.24 9.11 -6.89
CA VAL A 29 8.46 8.30 -6.77
C VAL A 29 9.52 9.09 -6.01
N VAL A 30 10.00 8.54 -4.91
CA VAL A 30 11.12 9.07 -4.13
C VAL A 30 12.42 8.41 -4.57
N LYS A 31 12.38 7.09 -4.74
CA LYS A 31 13.51 6.27 -5.17
C LYS A 31 12.98 5.00 -5.83
N GLU A 32 13.68 4.55 -6.85
CA GLU A 32 13.44 3.23 -7.42
C GLU A 32 14.76 2.58 -7.81
N THR A 33 14.87 1.29 -7.52
CA THR A 33 15.98 0.40 -7.91
C THR A 33 15.43 -0.85 -8.60
N SER A 34 16.29 -1.80 -8.93
CA SER A 34 15.84 -3.11 -9.43
C SER A 34 15.14 -3.96 -8.36
N GLN A 35 15.35 -3.66 -7.08
CA GLN A 35 14.88 -4.47 -5.95
C GLN A 35 13.77 -3.80 -5.14
N GLU A 36 13.77 -2.46 -5.09
CA GLU A 36 12.96 -1.67 -4.18
C GLU A 36 12.38 -0.46 -4.87
N VAL A 37 11.16 -0.11 -4.47
CA VAL A 37 10.58 1.20 -4.75
C VAL A 37 10.19 1.90 -3.45
N VAL A 38 10.43 3.22 -3.42
CA VAL A 38 10.02 4.11 -2.33
C VAL A 38 9.10 5.17 -2.91
N TRP A 39 7.87 5.20 -2.45
CA TRP A 39 6.83 6.13 -2.89
C TRP A 39 6.36 7.04 -1.77
N ALA A 40 6.02 8.28 -2.14
CA ALA A 40 5.39 9.22 -1.23
C ALA A 40 3.90 9.37 -1.55
N ILE A 41 3.06 9.37 -0.51
CA ILE A 41 1.66 9.74 -0.59
C ILE A 41 1.50 11.06 0.18
N LEU A 42 1.00 12.10 -0.48
CA LEU A 42 0.82 13.42 0.11
C LEU A 42 -0.65 13.71 0.40
N PRO A 43 -0.95 14.46 1.46
CA PRO A 43 -2.31 14.95 1.70
C PRO A 43 -2.83 15.73 0.50
N GLY A 44 -4.08 15.45 0.13
CA GLY A 44 -4.71 16.01 -1.07
C GLY A 44 -4.55 15.17 -2.34
N ALA A 45 -3.75 14.08 -2.31
CA ALA A 45 -3.69 13.14 -3.43
C ALA A 45 -5.08 12.57 -3.72
N LYS A 46 -5.51 12.62 -4.99
CA LYS A 46 -6.84 12.21 -5.41
C LYS A 46 -6.87 10.70 -5.69
N CYS A 47 -7.20 9.94 -4.66
CA CYS A 47 -7.32 8.49 -4.73
C CYS A 47 -8.68 8.08 -5.28
N MET A 48 -8.75 6.91 -5.91
CA MET A 48 -9.99 6.19 -6.18
C MET A 48 -10.05 4.99 -5.24
N VAL A 49 -11.14 4.89 -4.48
CA VAL A 49 -11.35 3.80 -3.53
C VAL A 49 -12.73 3.18 -3.73
N GLU A 50 -12.85 1.95 -3.34
CA GLU A 50 -14.13 1.25 -3.35
C GLU A 50 -15.14 1.99 -2.45
N GLU A 51 -16.38 2.20 -2.93
CA GLU A 51 -17.34 3.12 -2.32
C GLU A 51 -17.78 2.74 -0.90
N HIS A 52 -17.72 1.47 -0.52
CA HIS A 52 -18.10 1.01 0.82
C HIS A 52 -17.08 1.37 1.90
N TYR A 53 -15.84 1.73 1.53
CA TYR A 53 -14.83 2.26 2.45
C TYR A 53 -14.99 3.73 2.78
N LEU A 54 -15.91 4.44 2.14
CA LEU A 54 -16.04 5.86 2.36
C LEU A 54 -16.65 6.17 3.73
N PRO A 55 -16.15 7.19 4.44
CA PRO A 55 -16.73 7.65 5.68
C PRO A 55 -18.22 7.97 5.52
N GLY A 56 -19.05 7.50 6.45
CA GLY A 56 -20.50 7.75 6.46
C GLY A 56 -21.34 6.75 5.67
N VAL A 57 -20.74 5.79 4.98
CA VAL A 57 -21.47 4.65 4.45
C VAL A 57 -21.90 3.76 5.62
N LYS A 58 -23.21 3.61 5.82
CA LYS A 58 -23.78 2.78 6.88
C LYS A 58 -23.85 1.31 6.44
N ASP A 59 -22.77 0.79 5.92
CA ASP A 59 -22.65 -0.62 5.56
C ASP A 59 -21.80 -1.32 6.62
N THR A 60 -22.32 -2.37 7.22
CA THR A 60 -21.61 -3.16 8.22
C THR A 60 -20.84 -4.33 7.61
N ARG A 61 -20.98 -4.51 6.29
CA ARG A 61 -20.26 -5.55 5.57
C ARG A 61 -18.79 -5.20 5.50
N ARG A 62 -17.94 -6.23 5.56
CA ARG A 62 -16.51 -6.10 5.46
C ARG A 62 -16.06 -6.26 3.99
N ARG A 63 -14.83 -5.90 3.71
CA ARG A 63 -14.22 -5.86 2.37
C ARG A 63 -14.58 -7.06 1.49
N TRP A 64 -14.37 -8.26 1.99
CA TRP A 64 -14.53 -9.47 1.20
C TRP A 64 -15.98 -9.95 1.05
N ASP A 65 -16.91 -9.37 1.77
CA ASP A 65 -18.34 -9.62 1.57
C ASP A 65 -18.84 -9.15 0.20
N PHE A 66 -18.06 -8.28 -0.47
CA PHE A 66 -18.32 -7.75 -1.82
C PHE A 66 -17.49 -8.42 -2.92
N LYS A 67 -16.60 -9.37 -2.60
CA LYS A 67 -15.62 -9.91 -3.54
C LYS A 67 -16.20 -10.50 -4.83
N ASP A 68 -17.44 -10.98 -4.75
CA ASP A 68 -18.17 -11.59 -5.87
C ASP A 68 -19.24 -10.65 -6.46
N GLN A 69 -19.33 -9.40 -5.97
CA GLN A 69 -20.27 -8.38 -6.44
C GLN A 69 -19.57 -7.34 -7.28
N ASP A 70 -20.35 -6.54 -7.99
CA ASP A 70 -19.81 -5.34 -8.65
C ASP A 70 -19.66 -4.22 -7.62
N TRP A 71 -18.50 -3.57 -7.63
CA TRP A 71 -18.24 -2.37 -6.84
C TRP A 71 -17.92 -1.18 -7.73
N ARG A 72 -18.11 0.02 -7.19
CA ARG A 72 -17.78 1.27 -7.84
C ARG A 72 -16.64 1.94 -7.11
N LEU A 73 -15.78 2.58 -7.87
CA LEU A 73 -14.74 3.43 -7.32
C LEU A 73 -15.25 4.86 -7.22
N LYS A 74 -14.93 5.52 -6.11
CA LYS A 74 -15.19 6.95 -5.90
C LYS A 74 -13.90 7.68 -5.55
N GLU A 75 -13.82 8.93 -5.98
CA GLU A 75 -12.73 9.80 -5.59
C GLU A 75 -12.80 10.08 -4.09
N PHE A 76 -11.69 9.86 -3.43
CA PHE A 76 -11.51 10.18 -2.03
C PHE A 76 -10.10 10.74 -1.82
N PRO A 77 -9.96 12.00 -1.37
CA PRO A 77 -8.64 12.58 -1.18
C PRO A 77 -7.93 11.95 0.02
N TRP A 78 -6.65 11.64 -0.13
CA TRP A 78 -5.80 11.29 1.00
C TRP A 78 -5.72 12.46 1.96
N GLN A 79 -6.03 12.27 3.25
CA GLN A 79 -6.39 13.42 4.09
C GLN A 79 -5.20 14.05 4.82
N THR A 80 -4.77 13.46 5.93
CA THR A 80 -4.01 14.21 6.95
C THR A 80 -2.52 13.90 7.00
N ASN A 81 -2.15 12.67 6.66
CA ASN A 81 -0.80 12.19 6.87
C ASN A 81 -0.03 12.20 5.55
N ARG A 82 1.24 12.59 5.59
CA ARG A 82 2.16 12.18 4.54
C ARG A 82 2.67 10.79 4.86
N VAL A 83 2.86 9.99 3.84
CA VAL A 83 3.32 8.60 3.97
C VAL A 83 4.51 8.37 3.05
N LEU A 84 5.48 7.65 3.54
CA LEU A 84 6.54 7.05 2.75
C LEU A 84 6.31 5.54 2.73
N MET A 85 6.01 4.99 1.56
CA MET A 85 5.81 3.57 1.36
C MET A 85 7.06 2.95 0.75
N ILE A 86 7.63 1.98 1.41
CA ILE A 86 8.84 1.27 1.02
C ILE A 86 8.47 -0.18 0.72
N THR A 87 8.75 -0.64 -0.49
CA THR A 87 8.39 -1.99 -0.93
C THR A 87 9.52 -2.63 -1.72
N GLU A 88 10.01 -3.76 -1.27
CA GLU A 88 10.83 -4.69 -2.05
C GLU A 88 9.91 -5.49 -2.97
N PHE A 89 10.25 -5.63 -4.27
CA PHE A 89 9.32 -6.17 -5.28
C PHE A 89 8.90 -7.63 -5.07
N ASP A 90 9.70 -8.42 -4.40
CA ASP A 90 9.46 -9.84 -4.14
C ASP A 90 8.86 -10.14 -2.75
N ARG A 91 8.55 -9.08 -1.96
CA ARG A 91 8.03 -9.24 -0.60
C ARG A 91 6.50 -9.21 -0.55
N TYR A 92 5.95 -10.00 0.36
CA TYR A 92 4.52 -10.05 0.67
C TYR A 92 4.10 -8.98 1.67
N TYR A 93 4.86 -7.90 1.76
CA TYR A 93 4.52 -6.73 2.57
C TYR A 93 5.17 -5.45 2.05
N SER A 94 4.61 -4.33 2.46
CA SER A 94 5.20 -3.00 2.36
C SER A 94 5.35 -2.43 3.75
N THR A 95 6.40 -1.64 3.98
CA THR A 95 6.55 -0.84 5.19
C THR A 95 6.20 0.61 4.88
N MET A 96 5.31 1.18 5.67
CA MET A 96 4.89 2.57 5.53
C MET A 96 5.32 3.37 6.76
N LEU A 97 5.84 4.56 6.54
CA LEU A 97 6.16 5.53 7.58
C LEU A 97 5.15 6.67 7.51
N PHE A 98 4.60 7.06 8.65
CA PHE A 98 3.54 8.05 8.73
C PHE A 98 3.99 9.29 9.50
N TRP A 99 3.65 10.47 8.97
CA TRP A 99 3.80 11.74 9.68
C TRP A 99 2.50 12.54 9.63
N ASN A 100 2.18 13.20 10.74
CA ASN A 100 1.20 14.28 10.69
C ASN A 100 1.79 15.41 9.83
N HIS A 101 1.18 15.65 8.67
CA HIS A 101 1.74 16.60 7.69
C HIS A 101 1.79 18.03 8.24
N ALA A 102 0.75 18.48 8.93
CA ALA A 102 0.64 19.85 9.44
C ALA A 102 1.63 20.13 10.59
N ARG A 103 1.91 19.13 11.43
CA ARG A 103 2.81 19.27 12.61
C ARG A 103 4.21 18.75 12.36
N ASN A 104 4.46 18.14 11.21
CA ASN A 104 5.72 17.45 10.89
C ASN A 104 6.13 16.42 11.98
N GLU A 105 5.17 15.76 12.58
CA GLU A 105 5.35 14.83 13.68
C GLU A 105 5.35 13.40 13.15
N PHE A 106 6.40 12.63 13.43
CA PHE A 106 6.44 11.20 13.11
C PHE A 106 5.44 10.44 13.99
N LEU A 107 4.58 9.66 13.36
CA LEU A 107 3.50 8.92 14.03
C LEU A 107 3.83 7.46 14.26
N GLY A 108 4.76 6.89 13.49
CA GLY A 108 5.14 5.49 13.56
C GLY A 108 5.21 4.83 12.19
N TYR A 109 5.32 3.52 12.23
CA TYR A 109 5.41 2.68 11.05
C TYR A 109 4.15 1.81 10.93
N TYR A 110 3.96 1.29 9.76
CA TYR A 110 2.88 0.36 9.46
C TYR A 110 3.39 -0.68 8.48
N VAL A 111 3.17 -1.94 8.76
CA VAL A 111 3.45 -3.01 7.80
C VAL A 111 2.13 -3.49 7.23
N ASN A 112 1.98 -3.37 5.93
CA ASN A 112 0.81 -3.83 5.19
C ASN A 112 1.18 -5.12 4.48
N PHE A 113 0.58 -6.24 4.86
CA PHE A 113 0.75 -7.49 4.14
C PHE A 113 -0.07 -7.47 2.85
N GLN A 114 0.60 -7.75 1.76
CA GLN A 114 0.05 -7.64 0.41
C GLN A 114 0.73 -8.62 -0.54
N LEU A 115 0.14 -8.85 -1.69
CA LEU A 115 0.85 -9.54 -2.77
C LEU A 115 2.05 -8.72 -3.23
N PRO A 116 3.14 -9.37 -3.69
CA PRO A 116 4.28 -8.69 -4.26
C PRO A 116 3.87 -7.71 -5.36
N LEU A 117 4.50 -6.53 -5.38
CA LEU A 117 4.25 -5.52 -6.41
C LEU A 117 4.57 -6.06 -7.79
N ARG A 118 3.64 -5.89 -8.72
CA ARG A 118 3.82 -6.16 -10.14
C ARG A 118 3.81 -4.85 -10.91
N ARG A 119 4.89 -4.56 -11.64
CA ARG A 119 4.97 -3.35 -12.47
C ARG A 119 3.83 -3.29 -13.47
N SER A 120 3.26 -2.13 -13.64
CA SER A 120 2.22 -1.81 -14.62
C SER A 120 2.61 -0.58 -15.44
N HIS A 121 1.83 -0.23 -16.47
CA HIS A 121 2.08 0.93 -17.31
C HIS A 121 2.03 2.27 -16.57
N CYS A 122 1.45 2.33 -15.37
CA CYS A 122 1.30 3.57 -14.62
C CYS A 122 1.91 3.50 -13.20
N GLY A 123 2.59 2.44 -12.84
CA GLY A 123 3.17 2.23 -11.51
C GLY A 123 3.27 0.75 -11.17
N ALA A 124 2.55 0.29 -10.14
CA ALA A 124 2.49 -1.14 -9.83
C ALA A 124 1.15 -1.56 -9.22
N ASP A 125 0.86 -2.84 -9.41
CA ASP A 125 -0.31 -3.54 -8.95
C ASP A 125 0.05 -4.47 -7.80
N SER A 126 -0.84 -4.57 -6.82
CA SER A 126 -0.78 -5.50 -5.70
C SER A 126 -2.18 -5.87 -5.26
N LEU A 127 -2.29 -6.60 -4.18
CA LEU A 127 -3.53 -6.82 -3.45
C LEU A 127 -3.19 -6.84 -1.97
N ASP A 128 -3.80 -5.97 -1.22
CA ASP A 128 -3.77 -5.93 0.24
C ASP A 128 -4.48 -7.17 0.80
N LEU A 129 -3.86 -7.85 1.75
CA LEU A 129 -4.33 -9.10 2.33
C LEU A 129 -4.87 -8.94 3.76
N ASP A 130 -5.25 -7.73 4.15
CA ASP A 130 -5.90 -7.32 5.40
C ASP A 130 -5.08 -7.49 6.68
N LEU A 131 -4.10 -8.37 6.74
CA LEU A 131 -3.24 -8.49 7.90
C LEU A 131 -2.24 -7.34 7.95
N ASP A 132 -2.12 -6.71 9.12
CA ASP A 132 -1.26 -5.56 9.28
C ASP A 132 -0.51 -5.58 10.62
N ILE A 133 0.56 -4.76 10.71
CA ILE A 133 1.24 -4.45 11.96
C ILE A 133 1.26 -2.93 12.13
N ASP A 134 0.67 -2.45 13.22
CA ASP A 134 0.76 -1.06 13.65
C ASP A 134 1.94 -0.91 14.63
N ILE A 135 2.86 0.02 14.37
CA ILE A 135 4.15 0.11 15.05
C ILE A 135 4.35 1.55 15.53
N GLU A 136 4.45 1.71 16.84
CA GLU A 136 4.73 2.99 17.50
C GLU A 136 6.13 3.53 17.13
N PRO A 137 6.42 4.83 17.33
CA PRO A 137 7.74 5.39 17.07
C PRO A 137 8.89 4.74 17.85
N ASP A 138 8.62 4.12 19.00
CA ASP A 138 9.59 3.39 19.82
C ASP A 138 9.75 1.91 19.43
N LEU A 139 9.07 1.50 18.34
CA LEU A 139 9.03 0.16 17.76
C LEU A 139 8.23 -0.87 18.58
N ARG A 140 7.45 -0.47 19.57
CA ARG A 140 6.40 -1.34 20.10
C ARG A 140 5.35 -1.55 19.01
N PHE A 141 4.89 -2.78 18.84
CA PHE A 141 3.97 -3.11 17.79
C PHE A 141 2.78 -3.93 18.28
N ARG A 142 1.73 -3.94 17.46
CA ARG A 142 0.55 -4.79 17.63
C ARG A 142 0.07 -5.26 16.25
N TRP A 143 -0.44 -6.47 16.21
CA TRP A 143 -1.16 -6.98 15.05
C TRP A 143 -2.49 -6.24 14.89
N LYS A 144 -2.91 -6.09 13.66
CA LYS A 144 -4.13 -5.38 13.31
C LYS A 144 -4.88 -6.13 12.22
N ASP A 145 -6.21 -6.00 12.27
CA ASP A 145 -7.14 -6.56 11.30
C ASP A 145 -7.07 -8.11 11.15
N GLU A 146 -6.56 -8.82 12.19
CA GLU A 146 -6.45 -10.29 12.20
C GLU A 146 -7.79 -10.98 11.95
N ASP A 147 -8.88 -10.46 12.53
CA ASP A 147 -10.24 -11.01 12.35
C ASP A 147 -10.68 -10.91 10.88
N ASP A 148 -10.34 -9.83 10.19
CA ASP A 148 -10.66 -9.64 8.77
C ASP A 148 -9.81 -10.55 7.90
N TYR A 149 -8.53 -10.72 8.23
CA TYR A 149 -7.63 -11.66 7.57
C TYR A 149 -8.13 -13.11 7.65
N TYR A 150 -8.44 -13.59 8.85
CA TYR A 150 -8.95 -14.97 9.01
C TYR A 150 -10.30 -15.17 8.32
N ARG A 151 -11.19 -14.18 8.38
CA ARG A 151 -12.45 -14.21 7.64
C ARG A 151 -12.24 -14.27 6.12
N ALA A 152 -11.26 -13.51 5.60
CA ALA A 152 -10.91 -13.54 4.19
C ALA A 152 -10.41 -14.91 3.73
N ILE A 153 -9.65 -15.61 4.58
CA ILE A 153 -9.22 -17.00 4.35
C ILE A 153 -10.43 -17.94 4.31
N GLU A 154 -11.32 -17.88 5.31
CA GLU A 154 -12.51 -18.70 5.37
C GLU A 154 -13.43 -18.50 4.16
N GLN A 155 -13.53 -17.27 3.65
CA GLN A 155 -14.30 -16.93 2.46
C GLN A 155 -13.59 -17.28 1.13
N GLY A 156 -12.36 -17.81 1.18
CA GLY A 156 -11.56 -18.12 -0.02
C GLY A 156 -11.17 -16.89 -0.82
N ALA A 157 -11.10 -15.71 -0.20
CA ALA A 157 -10.63 -14.48 -0.80
C ALA A 157 -9.10 -14.41 -0.78
N ILE A 158 -8.48 -14.89 0.31
CA ILE A 158 -7.05 -15.10 0.46
C ILE A 158 -6.76 -16.58 0.23
N LEU A 159 -5.88 -16.87 -0.72
CA LEU A 159 -5.57 -18.23 -1.14
C LEU A 159 -4.59 -18.92 -0.19
N PRO A 160 -4.63 -20.25 -0.05
CA PRO A 160 -3.73 -20.98 0.85
C PRO A 160 -2.24 -20.73 0.58
N GLU A 161 -1.84 -20.60 -0.68
CA GLU A 161 -0.47 -20.27 -1.07
C GLU A 161 -0.05 -18.87 -0.59
N TRP A 162 -0.94 -17.89 -0.56
CA TRP A 162 -0.65 -16.55 -0.04
C TRP A 162 -0.52 -16.56 1.49
N VAL A 163 -1.34 -17.37 2.16
CA VAL A 163 -1.23 -17.59 3.61
C VAL A 163 0.16 -18.15 3.95
N GLN A 164 0.65 -19.13 3.19
CA GLN A 164 1.98 -19.70 3.42
C GLN A 164 3.09 -18.68 3.27
N GLU A 165 3.00 -17.80 2.28
CA GLU A 165 3.98 -16.73 2.06
C GLU A 165 3.93 -15.67 3.18
N ILE A 166 2.73 -15.31 3.66
CA ILE A 166 2.57 -14.43 4.82
C ILE A 166 3.20 -15.06 6.07
N GLU A 167 2.93 -16.34 6.34
CA GLU A 167 3.52 -17.03 7.50
C GLU A 167 5.05 -17.09 7.42
N THR A 168 5.62 -17.10 6.21
CA THR A 168 7.07 -17.00 6.00
C THR A 168 7.57 -15.57 6.19
N ALA A 169 6.81 -14.56 5.78
CA ALA A 169 7.18 -13.15 5.89
C ALA A 169 7.09 -12.61 7.33
N LYS A 170 6.15 -13.13 8.15
CA LYS A 170 5.97 -12.69 9.55
C LYS A 170 7.25 -12.71 10.38
N PRO A 171 7.98 -13.83 10.54
CA PRO A 171 9.20 -13.84 11.34
C PRO A 171 10.30 -12.94 10.76
N GLU A 172 10.36 -12.78 9.46
CA GLU A 172 11.33 -11.88 8.83
C GLU A 172 11.08 -10.42 9.21
N ILE A 173 9.84 -9.96 9.07
CA ILE A 173 9.52 -8.55 9.38
C ILE A 173 9.65 -8.28 10.88
N LEU A 174 9.27 -9.23 11.75
CA LEU A 174 9.45 -9.09 13.20
C LEU A 174 10.93 -8.97 13.56
N ALA A 175 11.79 -9.78 12.96
CA ALA A 175 13.24 -9.69 13.16
C ALA A 175 13.80 -8.34 12.70
N ARG A 176 13.27 -7.75 11.61
CA ARG A 176 13.65 -6.40 11.14
C ARG A 176 13.25 -5.32 12.16
N ILE A 177 12.05 -5.41 12.72
CA ILE A 177 11.56 -4.48 13.74
C ILE A 177 12.43 -4.56 15.01
N GLU A 178 12.61 -5.77 15.55
CA GLU A 178 13.39 -6.02 16.77
C GLU A 178 14.86 -5.64 16.63
N GLY A 179 15.46 -5.98 15.48
CA GLY A 179 16.87 -5.68 15.17
C GLY A 179 17.12 -4.24 14.75
N ARG A 180 16.07 -3.43 14.60
CA ARG A 180 16.15 -2.07 14.05
C ARG A 180 16.87 -2.06 12.69
N TYR A 181 16.57 -3.05 11.85
CA TYR A 181 17.11 -3.11 10.50
C TYR A 181 16.24 -2.30 9.54
N TYR A 182 16.83 -1.90 8.41
CA TYR A 182 16.12 -1.16 7.36
C TYR A 182 14.75 -1.79 7.04
N PRO A 183 13.69 -0.96 6.99
CA PRO A 183 13.63 0.49 7.09
C PRO A 183 13.38 1.05 8.52
N PHE A 184 13.53 0.23 9.59
CA PHE A 184 13.32 0.62 10.99
C PHE A 184 14.59 1.16 11.67
N ASP A 185 15.65 1.38 10.92
CA ASP A 185 16.96 1.87 11.36
C ASP A 185 17.04 3.38 11.58
N GLY A 186 15.94 4.09 11.35
CA GLY A 186 15.85 5.53 11.47
C GLY A 186 16.31 6.32 10.25
N SER A 187 16.81 5.66 9.20
CA SER A 187 17.35 6.32 7.99
C SER A 187 16.36 7.24 7.27
N TRP A 188 15.05 7.04 7.47
CA TRP A 188 13.99 7.80 6.85
C TRP A 188 13.26 8.77 7.78
N LEU A 189 13.61 8.87 9.07
CA LEU A 189 12.85 9.68 10.04
C LEU A 189 12.86 11.18 9.71
N ASP A 190 13.96 11.68 9.18
CA ASP A 190 14.12 13.09 8.79
C ASP A 190 13.66 13.36 7.35
N TRP A 191 13.07 12.37 6.67
CA TRP A 191 12.62 12.53 5.30
C TRP A 191 11.51 13.58 5.17
N MET A 192 11.70 14.49 4.21
CA MET A 192 10.72 15.50 3.82
C MET A 192 10.47 15.42 2.31
N PRO A 193 9.22 15.61 1.86
CA PRO A 193 8.96 15.74 0.44
C PRO A 193 9.63 17.00 -0.11
N ASP A 194 10.03 16.96 -1.38
CA ASP A 194 10.49 18.16 -2.07
C ASP A 194 9.38 19.22 -2.02
N PRO A 195 9.69 20.46 -1.60
CA PRO A 195 8.71 21.55 -1.54
C PRO A 195 8.05 21.87 -2.89
N ALA A 196 8.64 21.47 -4.00
CA ALA A 196 8.07 21.63 -5.33
C ALA A 196 7.01 20.58 -5.65
N TRP A 197 6.89 19.51 -4.87
CA TRP A 197 5.89 18.48 -5.12
C TRP A 197 4.50 18.93 -4.68
N SER A 198 3.54 18.78 -5.59
CA SER A 198 2.13 18.97 -5.30
C SER A 198 1.43 17.63 -5.10
N PRO A 199 0.30 17.58 -4.37
CA PRO A 199 -0.49 16.35 -4.25
C PRO A 199 -0.82 15.78 -5.63
N PRO A 200 -0.43 14.52 -5.93
CA PRO A 200 -0.59 13.96 -7.26
C PRO A 200 -2.04 13.62 -7.57
N THR A 201 -2.34 13.56 -8.86
CA THR A 201 -3.61 13.04 -9.39
C THR A 201 -3.34 11.83 -10.26
N LEU A 202 -4.35 10.99 -10.44
CA LEU A 202 -4.25 9.81 -11.28
C LEU A 202 -3.98 10.22 -12.75
N PRO A 203 -2.99 9.61 -13.42
CA PRO A 203 -2.70 9.88 -14.82
C PRO A 203 -3.80 9.31 -15.72
N LYS A 204 -3.83 9.73 -16.98
CA LYS A 204 -4.74 9.13 -17.98
C LYS A 204 -4.52 7.63 -18.07
N ASN A 205 -5.60 6.89 -18.27
CA ASN A 205 -5.61 5.42 -18.41
C ASN A 205 -5.13 4.64 -17.15
N TRP A 206 -5.09 5.26 -15.98
CA TRP A 206 -4.79 4.56 -14.72
C TRP A 206 -5.70 3.34 -14.49
N ASP A 207 -6.90 3.36 -15.03
CA ASP A 207 -7.96 2.35 -14.91
C ASP A 207 -7.80 1.17 -15.90
N LYS A 208 -6.86 1.24 -16.83
CA LYS A 208 -6.59 0.11 -17.74
C LYS A 208 -5.80 -0.97 -17.02
N ILE A 209 -6.34 -2.17 -16.98
CA ILE A 209 -5.63 -3.36 -16.51
C ILE A 209 -5.02 -4.05 -17.73
N GLU A 210 -3.70 -4.21 -17.72
CA GLU A 210 -3.03 -4.99 -18.73
C GLU A 210 -3.31 -6.47 -18.51
N THR A 211 -3.92 -7.12 -19.49
CA THR A 211 -4.11 -8.58 -19.47
C THR A 211 -2.73 -9.21 -19.58
N ILE A 212 -2.16 -9.63 -18.45
CA ILE A 212 -0.93 -10.43 -18.49
C ILE A 212 -1.34 -11.79 -19.04
N SER A 213 -0.93 -12.11 -20.29
CA SER A 213 -1.01 -13.47 -20.79
C SER A 213 -0.26 -14.38 -19.81
N PRO A 214 -0.85 -15.45 -19.31
CA PRO A 214 -0.13 -16.39 -18.47
C PRO A 214 1.07 -16.91 -19.24
N ARG A 215 2.26 -16.78 -18.64
CA ARG A 215 3.49 -17.43 -19.13
C ARG A 215 3.46 -18.89 -18.74
#